data_6698ea314c734b703553f56e55c1b59b
#
_entry.id   6698ea314c734b703553f56e55c1b59b
#
_cell.length_a   1.000
_cell.length_b   1.000
_cell.length_c   1.000
_cell.angle_alpha   90.00
_cell.angle_beta   90.00
_cell.angle_gamma   90.00
#
_symmetry.space_group_name_H-M   'P 1'
#
loop_
_entity.id
_entity.type
_entity.pdbx_description
1 polymer ?
#
loop_
_entity_poly.entity_id
_entity_poly.type
_entity_poly.pdbx_seq_one_letter_code
_entity_poly.pdbx_strand_id
1 'polypeptide(L)'
;MNQKAYKALEYYKIINMLTDKASSSMGKEICRKLEPSTDIDEIRHMQTQTRDALTRLFQKGNISFGSVKDVRGSLKRLEIGSSLGIGELLAICSLLENTNRVKAYSRSERGDSLPDSLDGMFEALEPLTPLTTEIRRCILSEDEISDDASSNLRQIRRNMKITGDRIHTQLSSLVNGSARNYLQDSVITMRNGRYCIPVKAEYKGQVPGMVHDQSSTGSTLFIEPMAIVKLNNDIRELELEEQKEIEVILSTLSQQTAEQTDSIRADLNIMVQLDVIFARASLAMDMNATEPIFNDEGRIRLKQARHPLIDKKKAVPVSYTH
;
A
#
# COMPACT_ATOMS: atom_id res chain seq x y z
N MET A 1 -19.45 -31.77 1.51
CA MET A 1 -19.19 -32.59 2.72
C MET A 1 -20.08 -32.12 3.89
N ASN A 2 -20.48 -33.03 4.82
CA ASN A 2 -21.35 -32.67 5.93
C ASN A 2 -20.55 -31.87 6.98
N GLN A 3 -21.12 -30.76 7.51
CA GLN A 3 -20.48 -29.91 8.55
C GLN A 3 -20.10 -30.71 9.82
N LYS A 4 -20.82 -31.80 10.12
CA LYS A 4 -20.46 -32.70 11.23
C LYS A 4 -19.10 -33.40 11.00
N ALA A 5 -18.78 -33.76 9.73
CA ALA A 5 -17.53 -34.37 9.38
C ALA A 5 -16.36 -33.37 9.53
N TYR A 6 -16.53 -32.12 9.10
CA TYR A 6 -15.50 -31.08 9.29
C TYR A 6 -15.18 -30.86 10.76
N LYS A 7 -16.21 -30.87 11.62
CA LYS A 7 -16.02 -30.69 13.06
C LYS A 7 -15.33 -31.93 13.69
N ALA A 8 -15.75 -33.14 13.32
CA ALA A 8 -15.17 -34.38 13.83
C ALA A 8 -13.70 -34.56 13.41
N LEU A 9 -13.35 -34.14 12.20
CA LEU A 9 -11.98 -34.21 11.67
C LEU A 9 -11.14 -32.96 12.04
N GLU A 10 -11.70 -32.02 12.78
CA GLU A 10 -11.05 -30.75 13.14
C GLU A 10 -10.47 -30.00 11.92
N TYR A 11 -11.11 -30.11 10.74
CA TYR A 11 -10.67 -29.54 9.46
C TYR A 11 -10.38 -28.04 9.58
N TYR A 12 -11.18 -27.31 10.34
CA TYR A 12 -10.99 -25.87 10.57
C TYR A 12 -9.63 -25.53 11.19
N LYS A 13 -9.01 -26.43 11.98
CA LYS A 13 -7.67 -26.20 12.53
C LYS A 13 -6.61 -26.23 11.44
N ILE A 14 -6.74 -27.16 10.49
CA ILE A 14 -5.84 -27.26 9.33
C ILE A 14 -6.00 -26.02 8.44
N ILE A 15 -7.23 -25.58 8.20
CA ILE A 15 -7.52 -24.35 7.45
C ILE A 15 -6.93 -23.12 8.14
N ASN A 16 -6.99 -23.03 9.46
CA ASN A 16 -6.33 -21.93 10.19
C ASN A 16 -4.81 -21.96 10.01
N MET A 17 -4.19 -23.13 10.14
CA MET A 17 -2.75 -23.31 9.90
C MET A 17 -2.36 -22.89 8.47
N LEU A 18 -3.18 -23.24 7.47
CA LEU A 18 -2.97 -22.82 6.08
C LEU A 18 -3.12 -21.30 5.93
N THR A 19 -4.17 -20.74 6.53
CA THR A 19 -4.44 -19.29 6.49
C THR A 19 -3.30 -18.48 7.08
N ASP A 20 -2.66 -18.98 8.15
CA ASP A 20 -1.51 -18.31 8.78
C ASP A 20 -0.26 -18.30 7.88
N LYS A 21 -0.19 -19.19 6.88
CA LYS A 21 0.90 -19.22 5.90
C LYS A 21 0.70 -18.23 4.74
N ALA A 22 -0.53 -17.84 4.43
CA ALA A 22 -0.78 -16.84 3.41
C ALA A 22 -0.39 -15.45 3.90
N SER A 23 0.22 -14.66 3.02
CA SER A 23 0.72 -13.31 3.33
C SER A 23 -0.35 -12.24 3.12
N SER A 24 -1.11 -12.34 2.02
CA SER A 24 -2.12 -11.36 1.64
C SER A 24 -3.47 -11.61 2.32
N SER A 25 -4.25 -10.53 2.54
CA SER A 25 -5.61 -10.65 3.08
C SER A 25 -6.52 -11.45 2.15
N MET A 26 -6.36 -11.29 0.84
CA MET A 26 -7.12 -12.02 -0.19
C MET A 26 -6.72 -13.50 -0.23
N GLY A 27 -5.42 -13.82 -0.15
CA GLY A 27 -4.94 -15.20 -0.05
C GLY A 27 -5.46 -15.88 1.21
N LYS A 28 -5.47 -15.18 2.35
CA LYS A 28 -6.07 -15.67 3.60
C LYS A 28 -7.57 -15.94 3.47
N GLU A 29 -8.29 -15.08 2.74
CA GLU A 29 -9.72 -15.29 2.49
C GLU A 29 -9.96 -16.53 1.64
N ILE A 30 -9.16 -16.76 0.59
CA ILE A 30 -9.24 -17.95 -0.24
C ILE A 30 -8.92 -19.20 0.60
N CYS A 31 -7.86 -19.17 1.40
CA CYS A 31 -7.49 -20.27 2.28
C CYS A 31 -8.63 -20.64 3.25
N ARG A 32 -9.31 -19.63 3.86
CA ARG A 32 -10.44 -19.87 4.78
C ARG A 32 -11.65 -20.51 4.11
N LYS A 33 -11.84 -20.26 2.83
CA LYS A 33 -12.96 -20.79 2.03
C LYS A 33 -12.61 -22.10 1.32
N LEU A 34 -11.40 -22.61 1.51
CA LEU A 34 -10.99 -23.86 0.86
C LEU A 34 -11.82 -25.02 1.37
N GLU A 35 -12.46 -25.71 0.47
CA GLU A 35 -13.25 -26.92 0.73
C GLU A 35 -12.64 -28.11 -0.02
N PRO A 36 -12.83 -29.36 0.49
CA PRO A 36 -12.42 -30.55 -0.23
C PRO A 36 -13.15 -30.68 -1.58
N SER A 37 -12.39 -30.87 -2.63
CA SER A 37 -12.93 -31.15 -3.98
C SER A 37 -13.13 -32.66 -4.18
N THR A 38 -14.04 -33.03 -5.06
CA THR A 38 -14.25 -34.39 -5.58
C THR A 38 -13.80 -34.52 -7.04
N ASP A 39 -13.38 -33.41 -7.65
CA ASP A 39 -12.82 -33.40 -9.01
C ASP A 39 -11.36 -33.87 -8.95
N ILE A 40 -11.09 -35.02 -9.52
CA ILE A 40 -9.76 -35.62 -9.47
C ILE A 40 -8.71 -34.82 -10.26
N ASP A 41 -9.11 -34.19 -11.36
CA ASP A 41 -8.20 -33.41 -12.19
C ASP A 41 -7.84 -32.08 -11.50
N GLU A 42 -8.82 -31.43 -10.87
CA GLU A 42 -8.57 -30.27 -10.01
C GLU A 42 -7.62 -30.61 -8.86
N ILE A 43 -7.86 -31.73 -8.17
CA ILE A 43 -7.02 -32.19 -7.04
C ILE A 43 -5.58 -32.43 -7.52
N ARG A 44 -5.38 -33.16 -8.62
CA ARG A 44 -4.07 -33.43 -9.20
C ARG A 44 -3.34 -32.16 -9.61
N HIS A 45 -4.07 -31.24 -10.23
CA HIS A 45 -3.52 -29.93 -10.61
C HIS A 45 -3.01 -29.16 -9.38
N MET A 46 -3.85 -29.06 -8.33
CA MET A 46 -3.45 -28.38 -7.09
C MET A 46 -2.29 -29.06 -6.37
N GLN A 47 -2.22 -30.40 -6.42
CA GLN A 47 -1.09 -31.15 -5.86
C GLN A 47 0.20 -30.88 -6.62
N THR A 48 0.14 -30.91 -7.96
CA THR A 48 1.29 -30.59 -8.82
C THR A 48 1.82 -29.18 -8.52
N GLN A 49 0.94 -28.17 -8.46
CA GLN A 49 1.32 -26.82 -8.07
C GLN A 49 1.98 -26.76 -6.69
N THR A 50 1.43 -27.49 -5.72
CA THR A 50 1.97 -27.51 -4.35
C THR A 50 3.35 -28.19 -4.29
N ARG A 51 3.55 -29.28 -5.01
CA ARG A 51 4.83 -29.98 -5.15
C ARG A 51 5.88 -29.08 -5.80
N ASP A 52 5.52 -28.40 -6.89
CA ASP A 52 6.44 -27.56 -7.63
C ASP A 52 6.82 -26.32 -6.80
N ALA A 53 5.85 -25.71 -6.10
CA ALA A 53 6.13 -24.63 -5.14
C ALA A 53 7.04 -25.08 -4.00
N LEU A 54 6.82 -26.30 -3.46
CA LEU A 54 7.67 -26.86 -2.41
C LEU A 54 9.10 -27.08 -2.91
N THR A 55 9.26 -27.57 -4.14
CA THR A 55 10.56 -27.72 -4.79
C THR A 55 11.27 -26.37 -4.93
N ARG A 56 10.55 -25.34 -5.35
CA ARG A 56 11.10 -23.99 -5.43
C ARG A 56 11.50 -23.42 -4.06
N LEU A 57 10.73 -23.67 -3.00
CA LEU A 57 11.11 -23.29 -1.63
C LEU A 57 12.42 -23.94 -1.18
N PHE A 58 12.63 -25.21 -1.50
CA PHE A 58 13.89 -25.89 -1.18
C PHE A 58 15.08 -25.38 -2.00
N GLN A 59 14.88 -25.05 -3.26
CA GLN A 59 15.96 -24.62 -4.16
C GLN A 59 16.33 -23.16 -4.02
N LYS A 60 15.34 -22.28 -3.85
CA LYS A 60 15.49 -20.83 -3.92
C LYS A 60 15.19 -20.12 -2.58
N GLY A 61 14.71 -20.85 -1.57
CA GLY A 61 14.29 -20.28 -0.30
C GLY A 61 12.90 -19.64 -0.36
N ASN A 62 12.57 -18.92 0.70
CA ASN A 62 11.25 -18.32 0.86
C ASN A 62 11.00 -17.19 -0.14
N ILE A 63 9.78 -17.15 -0.65
CA ILE A 63 9.25 -16.05 -1.45
C ILE A 63 8.35 -15.17 -0.55
N SER A 64 8.44 -13.86 -0.71
CA SER A 64 7.57 -12.92 -0.01
C SER A 64 6.65 -12.23 -1.02
N PHE A 65 5.36 -12.42 -0.86
CA PHE A 65 4.36 -11.70 -1.64
C PHE A 65 4.11 -10.28 -1.09
N GLY A 66 4.74 -9.91 0.05
CA GLY A 66 4.57 -8.63 0.72
C GLY A 66 3.14 -8.42 1.21
N SER A 67 2.84 -7.23 1.71
CA SER A 67 1.47 -6.84 2.02
C SER A 67 0.77 -6.39 0.74
N VAL A 68 0.27 -7.32 -0.06
CA VAL A 68 -0.57 -6.98 -1.21
C VAL A 68 -1.86 -6.36 -0.71
N LYS A 69 -1.99 -5.03 -0.87
CA LYS A 69 -3.22 -4.32 -0.56
C LYS A 69 -4.28 -4.65 -1.62
N ASP A 70 -5.54 -4.72 -1.21
CA ASP A 70 -6.66 -4.91 -2.14
C ASP A 70 -6.90 -3.63 -2.92
N VAL A 71 -6.50 -3.62 -4.18
CA VAL A 71 -6.66 -2.47 -5.10
C VAL A 71 -7.90 -2.58 -6.00
N ARG A 72 -8.74 -3.61 -5.83
CA ARG A 72 -9.93 -3.83 -6.67
C ARG A 72 -10.88 -2.64 -6.66
N GLY A 73 -11.04 -1.98 -5.51
CA GLY A 73 -11.84 -0.76 -5.39
C GLY A 73 -11.30 0.39 -6.22
N SER A 74 -9.98 0.59 -6.20
CA SER A 74 -9.29 1.62 -6.98
C SER A 74 -9.39 1.34 -8.48
N LEU A 75 -9.23 0.08 -8.91
CA LEU A 75 -9.40 -0.30 -10.32
C LEU A 75 -10.82 -0.02 -10.82
N LYS A 76 -11.86 -0.32 -10.03
CA LYS A 76 -13.25 0.02 -10.39
C LYS A 76 -13.47 1.52 -10.52
N ARG A 77 -12.85 2.32 -9.68
CA ARG A 77 -12.92 3.80 -9.78
C ARG A 77 -12.26 4.31 -11.05
N LEU A 78 -11.13 3.73 -11.46
CA LEU A 78 -10.48 4.06 -12.73
C LEU A 78 -11.35 3.72 -13.94
N GLU A 79 -12.03 2.58 -13.93
CA GLU A 79 -12.94 2.14 -15.01
C GLU A 79 -14.10 3.12 -15.27
N ILE A 80 -14.56 3.82 -14.22
CA ILE A 80 -15.62 4.84 -14.34
C ILE A 80 -15.03 6.26 -14.52
N GLY A 81 -13.74 6.38 -14.79
CA GLY A 81 -13.07 7.66 -15.06
C GLY A 81 -12.79 8.52 -13.83
N SER A 82 -12.83 7.96 -12.61
CA SER A 82 -12.51 8.70 -11.38
C SER A 82 -11.01 8.77 -11.17
N SER A 83 -10.51 9.91 -10.73
CA SER A 83 -9.12 10.05 -10.27
C SER A 83 -8.91 9.35 -8.92
N LEU A 84 -7.72 8.78 -8.75
CA LEU A 84 -7.28 8.14 -7.50
C LEU A 84 -6.53 9.15 -6.62
N GLY A 85 -6.61 8.94 -5.32
CA GLY A 85 -5.79 9.65 -4.35
C GLY A 85 -4.37 9.09 -4.23
N ILE A 86 -3.51 9.82 -3.51
CA ILE A 86 -2.10 9.47 -3.27
C ILE A 86 -1.97 8.05 -2.72
N GLY A 87 -2.71 7.71 -1.65
CA GLY A 87 -2.64 6.39 -1.02
C GLY A 87 -3.07 5.24 -1.93
N GLU A 88 -4.02 5.46 -2.85
CA GLU A 88 -4.48 4.46 -3.82
C GLU A 88 -3.42 4.21 -4.90
N LEU A 89 -2.82 5.26 -5.44
CA LEU A 89 -1.72 5.16 -6.41
C LEU A 89 -0.50 4.47 -5.80
N LEU A 90 -0.15 4.80 -4.55
CA LEU A 90 0.93 4.13 -3.82
C LEU A 90 0.62 2.65 -3.54
N ALA A 91 -0.64 2.29 -3.30
CA ALA A 91 -1.04 0.90 -3.13
C ALA A 91 -0.86 0.09 -4.42
N ILE A 92 -1.25 0.66 -5.57
CA ILE A 92 -1.02 0.06 -6.89
C ILE A 92 0.49 -0.03 -7.18
N CYS A 93 1.24 1.03 -6.92
CA CYS A 93 2.69 1.02 -7.08
C CYS A 93 3.35 -0.10 -6.25
N SER A 94 2.95 -0.24 -4.99
CA SER A 94 3.45 -1.32 -4.12
C SER A 94 3.09 -2.72 -4.63
N LEU A 95 1.90 -2.92 -5.20
CA LEU A 95 1.54 -4.17 -5.87
C LEU A 95 2.51 -4.47 -7.02
N LEU A 96 2.74 -3.52 -7.91
CA LEU A 96 3.59 -3.68 -9.09
C LEU A 96 5.08 -3.90 -8.72
N GLU A 97 5.57 -3.23 -7.67
CA GLU A 97 6.91 -3.47 -7.11
C GLU A 97 7.03 -4.90 -6.54
N ASN A 98 5.99 -5.39 -5.87
CA ASN A 98 5.93 -6.78 -5.39
C ASN A 98 5.87 -7.76 -6.56
N THR A 99 5.07 -7.47 -7.59
CA THR A 99 5.01 -8.26 -8.83
C THR A 99 6.40 -8.38 -9.47
N ASN A 100 7.17 -7.30 -9.54
CA ASN A 100 8.54 -7.34 -10.05
C ASN A 100 9.46 -8.26 -9.22
N ARG A 101 9.37 -8.20 -7.90
CA ARG A 101 10.15 -9.08 -7.00
C ARG A 101 9.77 -10.54 -7.16
N VAL A 102 8.47 -10.82 -7.24
CA VAL A 102 7.94 -12.18 -7.43
C VAL A 102 8.35 -12.72 -8.79
N LYS A 103 8.25 -11.93 -9.85
CA LYS A 103 8.73 -12.30 -11.18
C LYS A 103 10.24 -12.58 -11.19
N ALA A 104 11.03 -11.76 -10.49
CA ALA A 104 12.48 -11.96 -10.36
C ALA A 104 12.83 -13.28 -9.64
N TYR A 105 12.04 -13.68 -8.64
CA TYR A 105 12.21 -14.96 -7.93
C TYR A 105 12.10 -16.16 -8.88
N SER A 106 11.27 -16.09 -9.92
CA SER A 106 11.14 -17.21 -10.87
C SER A 106 12.39 -17.41 -11.72
N ARG A 107 13.17 -16.36 -11.98
CA ARG A 107 14.37 -16.44 -12.82
C ARG A 107 15.40 -17.34 -12.17
N SER A 108 15.87 -18.35 -12.90
CA SER A 108 16.98 -19.19 -12.46
C SER A 108 18.30 -18.49 -12.78
N GLU A 109 19.22 -18.45 -11.83
CA GLU A 109 20.62 -18.02 -12.11
C GLU A 109 21.37 -19.06 -12.93
N ARG A 110 20.85 -20.31 -13.00
CA ARG A 110 21.42 -21.43 -13.78
C ARG A 110 20.35 -21.93 -14.73
N GLY A 111 20.60 -21.85 -16.01
CA GLY A 111 19.68 -22.19 -17.09
C GLY A 111 19.22 -23.67 -17.19
N ASP A 112 19.30 -24.46 -16.13
CA ASP A 112 19.07 -25.91 -16.11
C ASP A 112 17.84 -26.37 -15.30
N SER A 113 16.95 -25.47 -14.89
CA SER A 113 15.71 -25.93 -14.25
C SER A 113 14.70 -26.38 -15.29
N LEU A 114 14.20 -27.61 -15.16
CA LEU A 114 13.09 -28.09 -15.98
C LEU A 114 11.85 -27.23 -15.75
N PRO A 115 11.06 -26.94 -16.79
CA PRO A 115 9.81 -26.21 -16.64
C PRO A 115 8.87 -26.89 -15.64
N ASP A 116 8.17 -26.10 -14.83
CA ASP A 116 7.19 -26.60 -13.86
C ASP A 116 5.82 -25.97 -14.07
N SER A 117 4.80 -26.39 -13.31
CA SER A 117 3.42 -25.95 -13.44
C SER A 117 3.20 -24.46 -13.10
N LEU A 118 4.17 -23.80 -12.49
CA LEU A 118 4.07 -22.42 -12.04
C LEU A 118 4.71 -21.41 -13.02
N ASP A 119 5.54 -21.88 -13.94
CA ASP A 119 6.28 -21.00 -14.87
C ASP A 119 5.36 -20.06 -15.62
N GLY A 120 4.25 -20.56 -16.17
CA GLY A 120 3.29 -19.73 -16.89
C GLY A 120 2.68 -18.63 -16.04
N MET A 121 2.48 -18.86 -14.73
CA MET A 121 1.99 -17.82 -13.82
C MET A 121 3.04 -16.72 -13.58
N PHE A 122 4.29 -17.10 -13.38
CA PHE A 122 5.36 -16.12 -13.19
C PHE A 122 5.67 -15.33 -14.49
N GLU A 123 5.61 -15.99 -15.65
CA GLU A 123 5.82 -15.34 -16.95
C GLU A 123 4.73 -14.32 -17.27
N ALA A 124 3.48 -14.62 -16.91
CA ALA A 124 2.34 -13.75 -17.14
C ALA A 124 2.32 -12.49 -16.25
N LEU A 125 3.17 -12.40 -15.23
CA LEU A 125 3.28 -11.19 -14.41
C LEU A 125 3.87 -10.03 -15.23
N GLU A 126 3.23 -8.85 -15.14
CA GLU A 126 3.64 -7.63 -15.83
C GLU A 126 3.98 -6.50 -14.84
N PRO A 127 5.23 -6.32 -14.41
CA PRO A 127 5.62 -5.36 -13.37
C PRO A 127 5.34 -3.89 -13.69
N LEU A 128 5.02 -3.55 -14.94
CA LEU A 128 4.72 -2.18 -15.40
C LEU A 128 5.72 -1.15 -14.87
N THR A 129 7.02 -1.44 -14.99
CA THR A 129 8.11 -0.62 -14.43
C THR A 129 8.04 0.85 -14.82
N PRO A 130 7.65 1.24 -16.04
CA PRO A 130 7.51 2.66 -16.39
C PRO A 130 6.46 3.37 -15.53
N LEU A 131 5.31 2.73 -15.28
CA LEU A 131 4.24 3.27 -14.43
C LEU A 131 4.68 3.41 -12.97
N THR A 132 5.33 2.38 -12.42
CA THR A 132 5.89 2.42 -11.05
C THR A 132 6.91 3.54 -10.88
N THR A 133 7.80 3.70 -11.86
CA THR A 133 8.82 4.76 -11.85
C THR A 133 8.18 6.14 -11.87
N GLU A 134 7.16 6.32 -12.69
CA GLU A 134 6.45 7.59 -12.81
C GLU A 134 5.66 7.93 -11.53
N ILE A 135 4.95 6.97 -10.95
CA ILE A 135 4.26 7.18 -9.68
C ILE A 135 5.26 7.57 -8.57
N ARG A 136 6.40 6.85 -8.47
CA ARG A 136 7.44 7.15 -7.48
C ARG A 136 8.15 8.47 -7.70
N ARG A 137 8.30 8.89 -8.96
CA ARG A 137 8.85 10.22 -9.28
C ARG A 137 7.95 11.34 -8.79
N CYS A 138 6.63 11.15 -8.90
CA CYS A 138 5.65 12.16 -8.53
C CYS A 138 5.26 12.12 -7.05
N ILE A 139 5.20 10.93 -6.43
CA ILE A 139 4.69 10.73 -5.07
C ILE A 139 5.79 10.16 -4.18
N LEU A 140 6.25 10.95 -3.22
CA LEU A 140 7.31 10.55 -2.28
C LEU A 140 6.76 9.78 -1.07
N SER A 141 5.62 10.23 -0.53
CA SER A 141 4.93 9.61 0.61
C SER A 141 3.42 9.84 0.54
N GLU A 142 2.67 9.33 1.53
CA GLU A 142 1.21 9.54 1.60
C GLU A 142 0.83 11.02 1.75
N ASP A 143 1.75 11.86 2.24
CA ASP A 143 1.53 13.28 2.51
C ASP A 143 2.36 14.20 1.60
N GLU A 144 3.17 13.65 0.68
CA GLU A 144 4.15 14.45 -0.05
C GLU A 144 4.18 14.13 -1.54
N ILE A 145 3.86 15.15 -2.36
CA ILE A 145 4.08 15.18 -3.80
C ILE A 145 5.44 15.85 -4.09
N SER A 146 6.25 15.23 -4.94
CA SER A 146 7.57 15.73 -5.33
C SER A 146 7.46 17.06 -6.07
N ASP A 147 8.42 17.96 -5.85
CA ASP A 147 8.59 19.17 -6.69
C ASP A 147 8.88 18.81 -8.16
N ASP A 148 9.44 17.61 -8.38
CA ASP A 148 9.74 17.10 -9.70
C ASP A 148 8.52 16.47 -10.40
N ALA A 149 7.36 16.42 -9.73
CA ALA A 149 6.14 15.89 -10.33
C ALA A 149 5.69 16.70 -11.55
N SER A 150 5.81 18.03 -11.46
CA SER A 150 5.63 18.91 -12.63
C SER A 150 6.49 20.18 -12.54
N SER A 151 6.79 20.77 -13.69
CA SER A 151 7.49 22.07 -13.74
C SER A 151 6.67 23.19 -13.14
N ASN A 152 5.34 23.12 -13.27
CA ASN A 152 4.41 24.09 -12.74
C ASN A 152 4.37 24.04 -11.20
N LEU A 153 4.27 22.85 -10.60
CA LEU A 153 4.30 22.68 -9.14
C LEU A 153 5.60 23.23 -8.54
N ARG A 154 6.74 22.92 -9.17
CA ARG A 154 8.04 23.45 -8.75
C ARG A 154 8.06 24.98 -8.77
N GLN A 155 7.50 25.59 -9.82
CA GLN A 155 7.45 27.06 -9.94
C GLN A 155 6.51 27.69 -8.89
N ILE A 156 5.34 27.09 -8.65
CA ILE A 156 4.38 27.54 -7.62
C ILE A 156 5.06 27.51 -6.25
N ARG A 157 5.66 26.40 -5.85
CA ARG A 157 6.33 26.24 -4.55
C ARG A 157 7.52 27.18 -4.39
N ARG A 158 8.28 27.42 -5.46
CA ARG A 158 9.33 28.44 -5.47
C ARG A 158 8.77 29.83 -5.21
N ASN A 159 7.65 30.19 -5.86
CA ASN A 159 6.98 31.48 -5.66
C ASN A 159 6.43 31.59 -4.24
N MET A 160 5.83 30.52 -3.69
CA MET A 160 5.38 30.48 -2.28
C MET A 160 6.52 30.79 -1.32
N LYS A 161 7.68 30.15 -1.51
CA LYS A 161 8.87 30.38 -0.70
C LYS A 161 9.34 31.84 -0.79
N ILE A 162 9.47 32.38 -1.99
CA ILE A 162 9.89 33.78 -2.20
C ILE A 162 8.91 34.75 -1.54
N THR A 163 7.59 34.51 -1.67
CA THR A 163 6.56 35.35 -1.06
C THR A 163 6.58 35.25 0.46
N GLY A 164 6.74 34.03 1.02
CA GLY A 164 6.93 33.79 2.45
C GLY A 164 8.16 34.53 3.02
N ASP A 165 9.29 34.45 2.34
CA ASP A 165 10.52 35.16 2.74
C ASP A 165 10.33 36.69 2.75
N ARG A 166 9.58 37.23 1.77
CA ARG A 166 9.22 38.66 1.74
C ARG A 166 8.32 39.08 2.91
N ILE A 167 7.31 38.23 3.25
CA ILE A 167 6.46 38.46 4.41
C ILE A 167 7.29 38.47 5.68
N HIS A 168 8.14 37.49 5.89
CA HIS A 168 9.01 37.40 7.06
C HIS A 168 9.93 38.62 7.16
N THR A 169 10.52 39.09 6.06
CA THR A 169 11.39 40.26 6.03
C THR A 169 10.62 41.53 6.42
N GLN A 170 9.44 41.75 5.84
CA GLN A 170 8.63 42.96 6.14
C GLN A 170 8.11 42.91 7.58
N LEU A 171 7.61 41.79 8.06
CA LEU A 171 7.14 41.66 9.44
C LEU A 171 8.28 41.80 10.44
N SER A 172 9.46 41.20 10.19
CA SER A 172 10.63 41.39 11.06
C SER A 172 11.04 42.85 11.17
N SER A 173 10.98 43.62 10.08
CA SER A 173 11.22 45.06 10.11
C SER A 173 10.20 45.81 10.97
N LEU A 174 8.93 45.45 10.88
CA LEU A 174 7.86 46.05 11.71
C LEU A 174 8.01 45.68 13.19
N VAL A 175 8.23 44.42 13.49
CA VAL A 175 8.32 43.87 14.86
C VAL A 175 9.53 44.43 15.60
N ASN A 176 10.67 44.59 14.93
CA ASN A 176 11.90 45.11 15.52
C ASN A 176 12.02 46.62 15.44
N GLY A 177 11.14 47.29 14.65
CA GLY A 177 11.17 48.73 14.39
C GLY A 177 9.94 49.44 14.95
N SER A 178 9.12 50.01 14.07
CA SER A 178 8.05 50.94 14.41
C SER A 178 6.94 50.39 15.27
N ALA A 179 6.65 49.09 15.17
CA ALA A 179 5.57 48.44 15.92
C ALA A 179 6.01 47.91 17.28
N ARG A 180 7.30 47.82 17.58
CA ARG A 180 7.86 47.10 18.76
C ARG A 180 7.18 47.48 20.09
N ASN A 181 6.93 48.73 20.34
CA ASN A 181 6.35 49.17 21.61
C ASN A 181 4.86 48.84 21.78
N TYR A 182 4.18 48.52 20.66
CA TYR A 182 2.76 48.20 20.61
C TYR A 182 2.49 46.71 20.68
N LEU A 183 3.52 45.88 20.54
CA LEU A 183 3.39 44.42 20.52
C LEU A 183 3.33 43.85 21.93
N GLN A 184 2.55 42.78 22.08
CA GLN A 184 2.57 41.91 23.26
C GLN A 184 3.87 41.12 23.32
N ASP A 185 4.26 40.53 22.18
CA ASP A 185 5.49 39.79 21.96
C ASP A 185 6.07 40.10 20.58
N SER A 186 7.40 40.10 20.47
CA SER A 186 8.09 40.38 19.21
C SER A 186 8.18 39.09 18.34
N VAL A 187 7.01 38.48 18.05
CA VAL A 187 6.92 37.24 17.27
C VAL A 187 6.00 37.41 16.06
N ILE A 188 6.29 36.69 15.02
CA ILE A 188 5.42 36.52 13.85
C ILE A 188 4.56 35.28 14.09
N THR A 189 3.25 35.36 13.95
CA THR A 189 2.31 34.28 14.15
C THR A 189 1.46 34.07 12.92
N MET A 190 0.82 32.90 12.82
CA MET A 190 -0.17 32.63 11.80
C MET A 190 -1.55 32.47 12.46
N ARG A 191 -2.56 33.17 11.93
CA ARG A 191 -3.96 33.06 12.34
C ARG A 191 -4.85 32.97 11.11
N ASN A 192 -5.70 31.94 11.08
CA ASN A 192 -6.63 31.71 9.96
C ASN A 192 -5.92 31.68 8.58
N GLY A 193 -4.70 31.08 8.53
CA GLY A 193 -3.89 31.02 7.31
C GLY A 193 -3.25 32.36 6.90
N ARG A 194 -3.19 33.34 7.83
CA ARG A 194 -2.60 34.66 7.58
C ARG A 194 -1.46 34.95 8.53
N TYR A 195 -0.39 35.53 8.03
CA TYR A 195 0.70 36.05 8.86
C TYR A 195 0.26 37.29 9.61
N CYS A 196 0.39 37.29 10.93
CA CYS A 196 -0.07 38.32 11.83
C CYS A 196 1.01 38.63 12.86
N ILE A 197 0.87 39.79 13.52
CA ILE A 197 1.66 40.20 14.71
C ILE A 197 0.74 40.39 15.92
N PRO A 198 1.16 40.01 17.14
CA PRO A 198 0.36 40.15 18.35
C PRO A 198 0.47 41.60 18.91
N VAL A 199 -0.56 42.36 18.78
CA VAL A 199 -0.63 43.77 19.22
C VAL A 199 -1.45 43.85 20.50
N LYS A 200 -1.01 44.63 21.50
CA LYS A 200 -1.79 44.91 22.71
C LYS A 200 -3.08 45.67 22.32
N ALA A 201 -4.21 45.24 22.86
CA ALA A 201 -5.51 45.75 22.46
C ALA A 201 -5.64 47.27 22.56
N GLU A 202 -4.97 47.89 23.54
CA GLU A 202 -4.92 49.35 23.76
C GLU A 202 -4.23 50.12 22.61
N TYR A 203 -3.36 49.46 21.86
CA TYR A 203 -2.60 50.05 20.73
C TYR A 203 -3.15 49.65 19.36
N LYS A 204 -4.37 49.09 19.27
CA LYS A 204 -5.01 48.73 18.00
C LYS A 204 -4.94 49.84 16.94
N GLY A 205 -5.15 51.09 17.33
CA GLY A 205 -5.13 52.24 16.42
C GLY A 205 -3.75 52.65 15.91
N GLN A 206 -2.66 52.13 16.52
CA GLN A 206 -1.27 52.47 16.18
C GLN A 206 -0.68 51.51 15.12
N VAL A 207 -1.30 50.36 14.90
CA VAL A 207 -0.89 49.37 13.93
C VAL A 207 -2.00 49.20 12.88
N PRO A 208 -1.91 49.91 11.74
CA PRO A 208 -2.92 49.78 10.68
C PRO A 208 -2.93 48.36 10.11
N GLY A 209 -4.10 47.72 10.14
CA GLY A 209 -4.24 46.34 9.66
C GLY A 209 -5.59 45.75 9.97
N MET A 210 -5.77 44.46 9.61
CA MET A 210 -6.96 43.67 9.87
C MET A 210 -6.76 42.77 11.08
N VAL A 211 -7.75 42.76 11.99
CA VAL A 211 -7.75 41.82 13.13
C VAL A 211 -8.30 40.51 12.66
N HIS A 212 -7.53 39.44 12.79
CA HIS A 212 -7.92 38.06 12.44
C HIS A 212 -8.30 37.22 13.65
N ASP A 213 -7.78 37.56 14.82
CA ASP A 213 -8.02 36.77 16.05
C ASP A 213 -7.73 37.65 17.28
N GLN A 214 -8.15 37.19 18.45
CA GLN A 214 -7.83 37.79 19.74
C GLN A 214 -7.52 36.73 20.79
N SER A 215 -6.71 37.10 21.80
CA SER A 215 -6.45 36.20 22.95
C SER A 215 -7.73 35.97 23.75
N SER A 216 -7.79 34.90 24.51
CA SER A 216 -8.93 34.53 25.36
C SER A 216 -9.33 35.61 26.36
N THR A 217 -8.38 36.42 26.81
CA THR A 217 -8.59 37.60 27.70
C THR A 217 -8.94 38.86 26.94
N GLY A 218 -8.89 38.90 25.62
CA GLY A 218 -9.08 40.09 24.79
C GLY A 218 -7.94 41.11 24.86
N SER A 219 -6.88 40.83 25.63
CA SER A 219 -5.76 41.77 25.83
C SER A 219 -4.79 41.88 24.64
N THR A 220 -4.80 40.86 23.74
CA THR A 220 -3.94 40.80 22.56
C THR A 220 -4.78 40.59 21.32
N LEU A 221 -4.53 41.40 20.30
CA LEU A 221 -5.14 41.29 18.98
C LEU A 221 -4.09 40.79 17.98
N PHE A 222 -4.45 39.76 17.18
CA PHE A 222 -3.59 39.29 16.10
C PHE A 222 -3.94 40.06 14.84
N ILE A 223 -3.08 41.03 14.50
CA ILE A 223 -3.30 41.97 13.41
C ILE A 223 -2.44 41.55 12.20
N GLU A 224 -3.07 41.49 11.03
CA GLU A 224 -2.41 41.47 9.73
C GLU A 224 -2.12 42.91 9.34
N PRO A 225 -0.84 43.35 9.35
CA PRO A 225 -0.51 44.70 8.95
C PRO A 225 -0.86 45.01 7.49
N MET A 226 -1.33 46.20 7.22
CA MET A 226 -1.67 46.62 5.82
C MET A 226 -0.51 46.43 4.84
N ALA A 227 0.73 46.56 5.31
CA ALA A 227 1.93 46.36 4.49
C ALA A 227 2.06 44.96 3.88
N ILE A 228 1.49 43.94 4.51
CA ILE A 228 1.61 42.54 4.05
C ILE A 228 0.32 41.92 3.54
N VAL A 229 -0.81 42.66 3.56
CA VAL A 229 -2.12 42.13 3.10
C VAL A 229 -2.03 41.56 1.68
N LYS A 230 -1.36 42.28 0.77
CA LYS A 230 -1.15 41.83 -0.59
C LYS A 230 -0.35 40.49 -0.63
N LEU A 231 0.75 40.44 0.10
CA LEU A 231 1.61 39.22 0.13
C LEU A 231 0.89 38.01 0.74
N ASN A 232 0.08 38.26 1.77
CA ASN A 232 -0.78 37.19 2.33
C ASN A 232 -1.84 36.71 1.33
N ASN A 233 -2.39 37.62 0.49
CA ASN A 233 -3.29 37.23 -0.60
C ASN A 233 -2.54 36.42 -1.66
N ASP A 234 -1.37 36.90 -2.09
CA ASP A 234 -0.54 36.21 -3.09
C ASP A 234 -0.19 34.79 -2.62
N ILE A 235 0.17 34.59 -1.33
CA ILE A 235 0.43 33.26 -0.78
C ILE A 235 -0.82 32.37 -0.84
N ARG A 236 -1.99 32.94 -0.50
CA ARG A 236 -3.24 32.18 -0.53
C ARG A 236 -3.63 31.75 -1.94
N GLU A 237 -3.41 32.61 -2.93
CA GLU A 237 -3.61 32.28 -4.35
C GLU A 237 -2.67 31.12 -4.77
N LEU A 238 -1.38 31.22 -4.40
CA LEU A 238 -0.40 30.16 -4.69
C LEU A 238 -0.74 28.82 -4.01
N GLU A 239 -1.26 28.82 -2.79
CA GLU A 239 -1.74 27.59 -2.11
C GLU A 239 -2.90 26.94 -2.89
N LEU A 240 -3.82 27.75 -3.42
CA LEU A 240 -4.92 27.24 -4.25
C LEU A 240 -4.44 26.72 -5.61
N GLU A 241 -3.44 27.39 -6.21
CA GLU A 241 -2.79 26.92 -7.43
C GLU A 241 -2.05 25.61 -7.20
N GLU A 242 -1.35 25.45 -6.06
CA GLU A 242 -0.68 24.22 -5.67
C GLU A 242 -1.66 23.06 -5.57
N GLN A 243 -2.80 23.27 -4.88
CA GLN A 243 -3.84 22.23 -4.76
C GLN A 243 -4.38 21.79 -6.13
N LYS A 244 -4.68 22.75 -7.00
CA LYS A 244 -5.14 22.46 -8.36
C LYS A 244 -4.11 21.69 -9.17
N GLU A 245 -2.84 22.09 -9.06
CA GLU A 245 -1.77 21.40 -9.78
C GLU A 245 -1.58 19.96 -9.27
N ILE A 246 -1.67 19.74 -7.96
CA ILE A 246 -1.67 18.40 -7.38
C ILE A 246 -2.82 17.54 -7.92
N GLU A 247 -4.03 18.11 -8.03
CA GLU A 247 -5.18 17.43 -8.64
C GLU A 247 -4.91 17.04 -10.10
N VAL A 248 -4.28 17.91 -10.87
CA VAL A 248 -3.87 17.63 -12.27
C VAL A 248 -2.86 16.50 -12.32
N ILE A 249 -1.85 16.52 -11.46
CA ILE A 249 -0.83 15.46 -11.37
C ILE A 249 -1.49 14.10 -11.04
N LEU A 250 -2.34 14.06 -10.02
CA LEU A 250 -3.04 12.83 -9.61
C LEU A 250 -3.99 12.34 -10.70
N SER A 251 -4.68 13.24 -11.41
CA SER A 251 -5.54 12.89 -12.54
C SER A 251 -4.74 12.29 -13.69
N THR A 252 -3.58 12.86 -14.01
CA THR A 252 -2.68 12.35 -15.07
C THR A 252 -2.15 10.95 -14.72
N LEU A 253 -1.67 10.75 -13.48
CA LEU A 253 -1.23 9.44 -13.01
C LEU A 253 -2.38 8.42 -13.01
N SER A 254 -3.59 8.85 -12.64
CA SER A 254 -4.77 8.00 -12.67
C SER A 254 -5.13 7.58 -14.08
N GLN A 255 -5.04 8.47 -15.06
CA GLN A 255 -5.28 8.14 -16.46
C GLN A 255 -4.26 7.13 -16.99
N GLN A 256 -2.96 7.34 -16.73
CA GLN A 256 -1.90 6.38 -17.10
C GLN A 256 -2.12 5.01 -16.45
N THR A 257 -2.58 5.01 -15.20
CA THR A 257 -2.90 3.77 -14.47
C THR A 257 -4.15 3.09 -15.04
N ALA A 258 -5.14 3.87 -15.47
CA ALA A 258 -6.38 3.35 -16.08
C ALA A 258 -6.12 2.59 -17.38
N GLU A 259 -5.14 3.03 -18.18
CA GLU A 259 -4.71 2.34 -19.40
C GLU A 259 -4.13 0.93 -19.13
N GLN A 260 -3.71 0.66 -17.90
CA GLN A 260 -3.09 -0.60 -17.48
C GLN A 260 -3.97 -1.43 -16.53
N THR A 261 -5.26 -1.07 -16.40
CA THR A 261 -6.17 -1.68 -15.41
C THR A 261 -6.27 -3.20 -15.55
N ASP A 262 -6.31 -3.72 -16.78
CA ASP A 262 -6.43 -5.16 -17.02
C ASP A 262 -5.16 -5.91 -16.63
N SER A 263 -3.98 -5.39 -16.96
CA SER A 263 -2.69 -5.97 -16.54
C SER A 263 -2.54 -5.94 -15.02
N ILE A 264 -2.89 -4.83 -14.37
CA ILE A 264 -2.84 -4.72 -12.90
C ILE A 264 -3.81 -5.71 -12.23
N ARG A 265 -4.99 -5.91 -12.81
CA ARG A 265 -5.97 -6.89 -12.32
C ARG A 265 -5.48 -8.32 -12.50
N ALA A 266 -4.87 -8.63 -13.65
CA ALA A 266 -4.27 -9.94 -13.90
C ALA A 266 -3.13 -10.22 -12.90
N ASP A 267 -2.23 -9.27 -12.71
CA ASP A 267 -1.15 -9.35 -11.73
C ASP A 267 -1.68 -9.60 -10.31
N LEU A 268 -2.68 -8.83 -9.87
CA LEU A 268 -3.29 -9.02 -8.56
C LEU A 268 -3.81 -10.44 -8.38
N ASN A 269 -4.53 -10.96 -9.39
CA ASN A 269 -5.10 -12.32 -9.34
C ASN A 269 -4.00 -13.37 -9.29
N ILE A 270 -2.96 -13.25 -10.13
CA ILE A 270 -1.83 -14.18 -10.16
C ILE A 270 -1.07 -14.13 -8.82
N MET A 271 -0.79 -12.95 -8.30
CA MET A 271 -0.12 -12.77 -7.02
C MET A 271 -0.86 -13.44 -5.86
N VAL A 272 -2.19 -13.30 -5.82
CA VAL A 272 -3.04 -13.93 -4.81
C VAL A 272 -3.06 -15.46 -4.97
N GLN A 273 -3.13 -15.97 -6.20
CA GLN A 273 -3.07 -17.41 -6.45
C GLN A 273 -1.71 -18.01 -6.05
N LEU A 274 -0.62 -17.36 -6.41
CA LEU A 274 0.72 -17.77 -6.00
C LEU A 274 0.87 -17.76 -4.47
N ASP A 275 0.37 -16.73 -3.78
CA ASP A 275 0.38 -16.66 -2.31
C ASP A 275 -0.30 -17.89 -1.69
N VAL A 276 -1.47 -18.30 -2.20
CA VAL A 276 -2.19 -19.51 -1.75
C VAL A 276 -1.43 -20.79 -2.05
N ILE A 277 -0.83 -20.90 -3.25
CA ILE A 277 -0.03 -22.08 -3.64
C ILE A 277 1.19 -22.21 -2.74
N PHE A 278 1.92 -21.13 -2.52
CA PHE A 278 3.09 -21.13 -1.63
C PHE A 278 2.73 -21.28 -0.15
N ALA A 279 1.53 -20.83 0.27
CA ALA A 279 1.00 -21.13 1.60
C ALA A 279 0.79 -22.64 1.80
N ARG A 280 0.22 -23.35 0.79
CA ARG A 280 0.08 -24.82 0.83
C ARG A 280 1.44 -25.51 0.89
N ALA A 281 2.40 -25.07 0.07
CA ALA A 281 3.75 -25.62 0.07
C ALA A 281 4.47 -25.40 1.41
N SER A 282 4.35 -24.20 1.99
CA SER A 282 4.90 -23.86 3.30
C SER A 282 4.29 -24.71 4.43
N LEU A 283 2.97 -24.94 4.38
CA LEU A 283 2.30 -25.82 5.32
C LEU A 283 2.76 -27.27 5.16
N ALA A 284 2.89 -27.76 3.92
CA ALA A 284 3.40 -29.10 3.62
C ALA A 284 4.84 -29.28 4.15
N MET A 285 5.69 -28.30 3.99
CA MET A 285 7.05 -28.28 4.54
C MET A 285 7.04 -28.34 6.07
N ASP A 286 6.22 -27.54 6.73
CA ASP A 286 6.09 -27.54 8.19
C ASP A 286 5.58 -28.87 8.73
N MET A 287 4.62 -29.47 8.04
CA MET A 287 4.08 -30.79 8.41
C MET A 287 5.03 -31.97 8.06
N ASN A 288 6.06 -31.71 7.27
CA ASN A 288 6.86 -32.76 6.64
C ASN A 288 5.95 -33.75 5.89
N ALA A 289 5.03 -33.18 5.11
CA ALA A 289 3.99 -33.91 4.40
C ALA A 289 4.53 -34.52 3.10
N THR A 290 3.92 -35.65 2.70
CA THR A 290 4.17 -36.31 1.41
C THR A 290 2.94 -36.19 0.53
N GLU A 291 3.15 -36.13 -0.80
CA GLU A 291 2.06 -36.09 -1.77
C GLU A 291 1.23 -37.38 -1.71
N PRO A 292 -0.10 -37.33 -1.47
CA PRO A 292 -0.95 -38.49 -1.50
C PRO A 292 -1.21 -38.93 -2.93
N ILE A 293 -1.24 -40.27 -3.14
CA ILE A 293 -1.59 -40.86 -4.43
C ILE A 293 -3.09 -41.21 -4.39
N PHE A 294 -3.86 -40.64 -5.30
CA PHE A 294 -5.29 -40.93 -5.42
C PHE A 294 -5.57 -42.14 -6.29
N ASN A 295 -6.59 -42.92 -5.93
CA ASN A 295 -7.11 -44.06 -6.67
C ASN A 295 -8.64 -44.04 -6.68
N ASP A 296 -9.23 -44.74 -7.61
CA ASP A 296 -10.68 -44.94 -7.80
C ASP A 296 -11.14 -46.34 -7.31
N GLU A 297 -10.21 -47.14 -6.75
CA GLU A 297 -10.47 -48.52 -6.28
C GLU A 297 -11.10 -48.55 -4.88
N GLY A 298 -11.35 -47.41 -4.25
CA GLY A 298 -11.86 -47.33 -2.88
C GLY A 298 -10.87 -47.75 -1.80
N ARG A 299 -9.58 -47.89 -2.13
CA ARG A 299 -8.54 -48.31 -1.21
C ARG A 299 -7.92 -47.19 -0.45
N ILE A 300 -7.79 -47.32 0.87
CA ILE A 300 -7.05 -46.37 1.73
C ILE A 300 -5.81 -47.13 2.25
N ARG A 301 -4.63 -46.62 1.91
CA ARG A 301 -3.34 -47.14 2.40
C ARG A 301 -2.52 -46.01 3.01
N LEU A 302 -2.39 -46.03 4.32
CA LEU A 302 -1.56 -45.11 5.08
C LEU A 302 -0.26 -45.80 5.47
N LYS A 303 0.89 -45.19 5.18
CA LYS A 303 2.21 -45.66 5.61
C LYS A 303 2.81 -44.62 6.55
N GLN A 304 3.06 -45.04 7.80
CA GLN A 304 3.67 -44.19 8.83
C GLN A 304 3.00 -42.80 8.92
N ALA A 305 1.67 -42.75 8.79
CA ALA A 305 0.92 -41.53 8.87
C ALA A 305 0.94 -40.94 10.28
N ARG A 306 1.09 -39.63 10.38
CA ARG A 306 1.07 -38.91 11.64
C ARG A 306 -0.14 -37.96 11.66
N HIS A 307 -0.77 -37.86 12.80
CA HIS A 307 -1.87 -36.92 12.96
C HIS A 307 -1.32 -35.49 12.92
N PRO A 308 -1.78 -34.61 12.01
CA PRO A 308 -1.18 -33.29 11.76
C PRO A 308 -1.32 -32.30 12.94
N LEU A 309 -2.28 -32.53 13.85
CA LEU A 309 -2.53 -31.66 15.01
C LEU A 309 -1.86 -32.15 16.29
N ILE A 310 -1.16 -33.28 16.25
CA ILE A 310 -0.38 -33.77 17.40
C ILE A 310 1.07 -33.28 17.25
N ASP A 311 1.65 -32.85 18.37
CA ASP A 311 3.06 -32.45 18.42
C ASP A 311 3.96 -33.51 17.77
N LYS A 312 4.83 -33.10 16.86
CA LYS A 312 5.72 -33.98 16.08
C LYS A 312 6.56 -34.90 16.94
N LYS A 313 6.93 -34.46 18.16
CA LYS A 313 7.72 -35.28 19.11
C LYS A 313 6.88 -36.34 19.83
N LYS A 314 5.55 -36.15 19.85
CA LYS A 314 4.60 -37.08 20.53
C LYS A 314 3.80 -37.91 19.56
N ALA A 315 3.77 -37.53 18.29
CA ALA A 315 3.02 -38.27 17.27
C ALA A 315 3.67 -39.63 16.98
N VAL A 316 2.93 -40.68 17.19
CA VAL A 316 3.33 -42.05 16.83
C VAL A 316 2.85 -42.34 15.42
N PRO A 317 3.75 -42.66 14.47
CA PRO A 317 3.35 -43.02 13.11
C PRO A 317 2.52 -44.32 13.09
N VAL A 318 1.44 -44.32 12.33
CA VAL A 318 0.54 -45.47 12.19
C VAL A 318 0.47 -45.89 10.72
N SER A 319 0.54 -47.17 10.46
CA SER A 319 0.28 -47.76 9.15
C SER A 319 -1.08 -48.44 9.16
N TYR A 320 -1.90 -48.17 8.14
CA TYR A 320 -3.26 -48.67 8.02
C TYR A 320 -3.56 -49.03 6.56
N THR A 321 -4.31 -50.09 6.35
CA THR A 321 -4.83 -50.45 5.01
C THR A 321 -6.29 -50.87 5.14
N HIS A 322 -7.12 -50.30 4.29
CA HIS A 322 -8.54 -50.58 4.21
C HIS A 322 -8.95 -50.76 2.75
#